data_7cb41167c3d09c5f8c3922176c6dc57d
#
_entry.id   7cb41167c3d09c5f8c3922176c6dc57d
#
_cell.length_a   1.000
_cell.length_b   1.000
_cell.length_c   1.000
_cell.angle_alpha   90.00
_cell.angle_beta   90.00
_cell.angle_gamma   90.00
#
_symmetry.space_group_name_H-M   'P 1'
#
loop_
_entity.id
_entity.type
_entity.pdbx_description
1 polymer ?
#
loop_
_entity_poly.entity_id
_entity_poly.type
_entity_poly.pdbx_seq_one_letter_code
_entity_poly.pdbx_strand_id
1 'polypeptide(L)'
;MSTEIHISDYSISDDTDLRTLGFSIGNKKVKTPTRALNTSTFFRNTLFPGNIACLNELYFTLNESSLRQINEEPAVSQKKNKAAHKSITQSGNKPTMCLLQYKNNELAPRIPTGEEIEILANTAYAFSDITPIPSIPKVARALTVDNFDEFLAYLHACYTAIMVRNKKPILGYIPATGALFTRKIVDFYIDQGINAFYIDFDGTMISTHASPLNALKVQLKKRGYEENNFLHYVNVSYGKSINDQEVLSARDLLGFGQGLDSLGGVHTGPKRNLGFYEWLKAHKDVLRNTNRLLNREDYGYYRVDTLGAGIVGMISKDAPVLQSDVISPSENRQARAVKIVNLHQQCIESTVLRTMVNETPDKTLGYFGSKSNVLPVDLKLLSRSTR
;
A
#
# COMPACT_ATOMS: atom_id res chain seq x y z
N MET A 1 -16.20 21.66 3.44
CA MET A 1 -15.59 20.77 2.44
C MET A 1 -15.78 19.34 2.91
N SER A 2 -15.95 18.41 1.99
CA SER A 2 -16.30 17.02 2.27
C SER A 2 -15.09 16.24 2.80
N THR A 3 -15.32 15.33 3.75
CA THR A 3 -14.38 14.29 4.17
C THR A 3 -14.25 13.20 3.11
N GLU A 4 -15.17 13.19 2.15
CA GLU A 4 -15.29 12.20 1.07
C GLU A 4 -14.44 12.54 -0.14
N ILE A 5 -14.01 11.51 -0.85
CA ILE A 5 -13.50 11.59 -2.22
C ILE A 5 -14.70 11.54 -3.16
N HIS A 6 -14.83 12.54 -4.04
CA HIS A 6 -15.86 12.53 -5.08
C HIS A 6 -15.38 11.68 -6.27
N ILE A 7 -16.00 10.51 -6.44
CA ILE A 7 -15.77 9.63 -7.59
C ILE A 7 -16.54 10.20 -8.78
N SER A 8 -15.84 10.53 -9.85
CA SER A 8 -16.41 11.11 -11.08
C SER A 8 -16.62 10.10 -12.21
N ASP A 9 -16.00 8.93 -12.08
CA ASP A 9 -16.02 7.90 -13.12
C ASP A 9 -15.86 6.52 -12.46
N TYR A 10 -16.66 5.55 -12.88
CA TYR A 10 -16.67 4.18 -12.35
C TYR A 10 -16.98 3.17 -13.45
N SER A 11 -16.18 2.14 -13.54
CA SER A 11 -16.44 0.93 -14.33
C SER A 11 -15.92 -0.29 -13.60
N ILE A 12 -16.51 -1.44 -13.83
CA ILE A 12 -16.15 -2.70 -13.18
C ILE A 12 -16.16 -3.84 -14.20
N SER A 13 -15.30 -4.82 -14.00
CA SER A 13 -15.25 -6.04 -14.80
C SER A 13 -16.48 -6.92 -14.59
N ASP A 14 -16.84 -7.70 -15.60
CA ASP A 14 -17.97 -8.62 -15.55
C ASP A 14 -17.63 -9.93 -14.80
N ASP A 15 -16.37 -10.36 -14.86
CA ASP A 15 -15.91 -11.67 -14.37
C ASP A 15 -15.04 -11.61 -13.11
N THR A 16 -14.53 -10.42 -12.73
CA THR A 16 -13.78 -10.18 -11.50
C THR A 16 -14.29 -8.95 -10.76
N ASP A 17 -13.74 -8.62 -9.59
CA ASP A 17 -14.01 -7.34 -8.91
C ASP A 17 -13.05 -6.22 -9.37
N LEU A 18 -12.23 -6.45 -10.40
CA LEU A 18 -11.38 -5.42 -10.98
C LEU A 18 -12.23 -4.25 -11.44
N ARG A 19 -11.87 -3.04 -11.00
CA ARG A 19 -12.65 -1.83 -11.31
C ARG A 19 -11.74 -0.65 -11.64
N THR A 20 -12.31 0.35 -12.31
CA THR A 20 -11.68 1.64 -12.52
C THR A 20 -12.45 2.73 -11.80
N LEU A 21 -11.73 3.65 -11.18
CA LEU A 21 -12.27 4.87 -10.59
C LEU A 21 -11.55 6.07 -11.18
N GLY A 22 -12.31 7.16 -11.40
CA GLY A 22 -11.77 8.48 -11.67
C GLY A 22 -12.15 9.44 -10.55
N PHE A 23 -11.18 10.17 -9.99
CA PHE A 23 -11.44 11.22 -9.02
C PHE A 23 -10.37 12.31 -9.06
N SER A 24 -10.65 13.45 -8.42
CA SER A 24 -9.71 14.57 -8.35
C SER A 24 -9.57 15.07 -6.93
N ILE A 25 -8.34 15.42 -6.54
CA ILE A 25 -8.03 16.12 -5.28
C ILE A 25 -7.42 17.47 -5.65
N GLY A 26 -8.20 18.52 -5.50
CA GLY A 26 -7.86 19.82 -6.07
C GLY A 26 -7.72 19.73 -7.60
N ASN A 27 -6.56 20.11 -8.13
CA ASN A 27 -6.23 19.97 -9.56
C ASN A 27 -5.55 18.67 -9.96
N LYS A 28 -5.36 17.74 -9.02
CA LYS A 28 -4.65 16.49 -9.21
C LYS A 28 -5.64 15.37 -9.53
N LYS A 29 -5.54 14.79 -10.73
CA LYS A 29 -6.41 13.70 -11.19
C LYS A 29 -5.81 12.33 -10.86
N VAL A 30 -6.65 11.39 -10.43
CA VAL A 30 -6.32 9.98 -10.19
C VAL A 30 -7.21 9.10 -11.03
N LYS A 31 -6.62 8.07 -11.62
CA LYS A 31 -7.34 6.96 -12.28
C LYS A 31 -6.82 5.64 -11.71
N THR A 32 -7.72 4.77 -11.30
CA THR A 32 -7.39 3.45 -10.75
C THR A 32 -7.70 2.33 -11.78
N PRO A 33 -7.15 1.12 -11.62
CA PRO A 33 -6.12 0.74 -10.65
C PRO A 33 -4.84 1.54 -10.81
N THR A 34 -4.12 1.77 -9.70
CA THR A 34 -2.88 2.54 -9.75
C THR A 34 -1.86 2.04 -8.72
N ARG A 35 -0.58 2.37 -8.95
CA ARG A 35 0.51 2.10 -8.01
C ARG A 35 0.90 3.38 -7.29
N ALA A 36 0.87 3.37 -5.96
CA ALA A 36 1.39 4.47 -5.17
C ALA A 36 2.92 4.44 -5.14
N LEU A 37 3.55 5.59 -5.33
CA LEU A 37 5.01 5.72 -5.38
C LEU A 37 5.54 6.21 -4.03
N ASN A 38 6.55 5.52 -3.50
CA ASN A 38 7.36 6.06 -2.42
C ASN A 38 8.60 6.74 -3.01
N THR A 39 8.50 8.02 -3.31
CA THR A 39 9.57 8.78 -3.98
C THR A 39 10.81 8.97 -3.10
N SER A 40 10.71 8.77 -1.79
CA SER A 40 11.89 8.80 -0.88
C SER A 40 12.94 7.73 -1.21
N THR A 41 12.54 6.68 -1.93
CA THR A 41 13.42 5.59 -2.35
C THR A 41 14.08 5.82 -3.70
N PHE A 42 13.74 6.89 -4.43
CA PHE A 42 14.25 7.18 -5.76
C PHE A 42 15.67 7.76 -5.72
N PHE A 43 16.40 7.60 -6.81
CA PHE A 43 17.62 8.36 -7.03
C PHE A 43 17.27 9.86 -7.20
N ARG A 44 18.23 10.73 -6.93
CA ARG A 44 18.01 12.19 -6.92
C ARG A 44 17.39 12.72 -8.23
N ASN A 45 17.74 12.13 -9.36
CA ASN A 45 17.33 12.56 -10.69
C ASN A 45 16.36 11.59 -11.36
N THR A 46 15.73 10.68 -10.60
CA THR A 46 14.75 9.76 -11.17
C THR A 46 13.49 10.54 -11.55
N LEU A 47 13.13 10.53 -12.82
CA LEU A 47 11.90 11.08 -13.35
C LEU A 47 11.00 9.92 -13.78
N PHE A 48 9.83 9.80 -13.18
CA PHE A 48 8.81 8.88 -13.64
C PHE A 48 8.08 9.48 -14.85
N PRO A 49 7.78 8.69 -15.90
CA PRO A 49 7.01 9.17 -17.05
C PRO A 49 5.72 9.84 -16.60
N GLY A 50 5.43 11.03 -17.14
CA GLY A 50 4.31 11.88 -16.69
C GLY A 50 2.93 11.30 -17.01
N ASN A 51 2.85 10.37 -17.97
CA ASN A 51 1.63 9.67 -18.37
C ASN A 51 1.22 8.52 -17.42
N ILE A 52 2.08 8.13 -16.48
CA ILE A 52 1.76 7.11 -15.49
C ILE A 52 0.98 7.77 -14.36
N ALA A 53 -0.33 7.59 -14.36
CA ALA A 53 -1.18 8.04 -13.26
C ALA A 53 -0.88 7.22 -12.01
N CYS A 54 -0.50 7.89 -10.92
CA CYS A 54 -0.21 7.25 -9.63
C CYS A 54 -0.40 8.24 -8.48
N LEU A 55 -0.40 7.70 -7.28
CA LEU A 55 -0.41 8.43 -6.02
C LEU A 55 1.02 8.52 -5.47
N ASN A 56 1.32 9.54 -4.69
CA ASN A 56 2.54 9.60 -3.90
C ASN A 56 2.24 9.10 -2.48
N GLU A 57 3.05 8.16 -2.00
CA GLU A 57 2.92 7.57 -0.68
C GLU A 57 4.15 7.87 0.16
N LEU A 58 3.99 8.70 1.17
CA LEU A 58 4.96 8.87 2.23
C LEU A 58 4.65 7.87 3.35
N TYR A 59 5.69 7.35 3.99
CA TYR A 59 5.52 6.47 5.13
C TYR A 59 6.52 6.79 6.22
N PHE A 60 6.03 7.01 7.44
CA PHE A 60 6.86 7.22 8.61
C PHE A 60 6.41 6.32 9.76
N THR A 61 7.39 5.73 10.43
CA THR A 61 7.19 5.06 11.71
C THR A 61 7.62 6.00 12.83
N LEU A 62 6.72 6.30 13.74
CA LEU A 62 6.95 7.17 14.90
C LEU A 62 6.68 6.39 16.18
N ASN A 63 7.59 6.48 17.13
CA ASN A 63 7.41 5.97 18.49
C ASN A 63 7.28 7.15 19.47
N GLU A 64 7.00 6.86 20.72
CA GLU A 64 6.87 7.86 21.78
C GLU A 64 8.05 8.84 21.83
N SER A 65 9.28 8.32 21.81
CA SER A 65 10.49 9.17 21.79
C SER A 65 10.56 10.08 20.55
N SER A 66 10.19 9.55 19.37
CA SER A 66 10.17 10.33 18.13
C SER A 66 9.11 11.42 18.16
N LEU A 67 7.94 11.16 18.76
CA LEU A 67 6.87 12.16 18.90
C LEU A 67 7.29 13.26 19.87
N ARG A 68 7.89 12.88 21.02
CA ARG A 68 8.43 13.85 21.97
C ARG A 68 9.48 14.75 21.30
N GLN A 69 10.44 14.18 20.57
CA GLN A 69 11.45 14.96 19.85
C GLN A 69 10.86 15.91 18.80
N ILE A 70 9.79 15.48 18.09
CA ILE A 70 9.12 16.35 17.11
C ILE A 70 8.50 17.56 17.82
N ASN A 71 7.97 17.38 19.02
CA ASN A 71 7.31 18.42 19.80
C ASN A 71 8.31 19.37 20.48
N GLU A 72 9.38 18.82 21.04
CA GLU A 72 10.35 19.55 21.88
C GLU A 72 11.54 20.11 21.08
N GLU A 73 11.91 19.49 19.94
CA GLU A 73 13.12 19.82 19.17
C GLU A 73 12.79 20.37 17.77
N PRO A 74 12.73 21.71 17.59
CA PRO A 74 12.43 22.30 16.27
C PRO A 74 13.35 21.83 15.14
N ALA A 75 14.64 21.55 15.44
CA ALA A 75 15.60 21.09 14.43
C ALA A 75 15.26 19.68 13.89
N VAL A 76 14.77 18.77 14.74
CA VAL A 76 14.30 17.43 14.35
C VAL A 76 13.05 17.51 13.50
N SER A 77 12.10 18.34 13.92
CA SER A 77 10.89 18.63 13.16
C SER A 77 11.23 19.19 11.77
N GLN A 78 12.10 20.19 11.69
CA GLN A 78 12.53 20.78 10.40
C GLN A 78 13.23 19.77 9.48
N LYS A 79 14.07 18.88 10.01
CA LYS A 79 14.74 17.85 9.21
C LYS A 79 13.73 16.88 8.59
N LYS A 80 12.73 16.43 9.37
CA LYS A 80 11.65 15.56 8.86
C LYS A 80 10.79 16.29 7.82
N ASN A 81 10.44 17.55 8.08
CA ASN A 81 9.69 18.38 7.16
C ASN A 81 10.42 18.58 5.82
N LYS A 82 11.71 18.87 5.84
CA LYS A 82 12.54 18.97 4.61
C LYS A 82 12.56 17.67 3.81
N ALA A 83 12.67 16.52 4.48
CA ALA A 83 12.65 15.20 3.80
C ALA A 83 11.29 14.91 3.17
N ALA A 84 10.18 15.21 3.86
CA ALA A 84 8.83 15.06 3.35
C ALA A 84 8.58 15.99 2.15
N HIS A 85 8.88 17.28 2.27
CA HIS A 85 8.73 18.25 1.19
C HIS A 85 9.56 17.89 -0.05
N LYS A 86 10.80 17.42 0.14
CA LYS A 86 11.62 16.94 -0.97
C LYS A 86 10.94 15.80 -1.72
N SER A 87 10.40 14.83 -1.00
CA SER A 87 9.68 13.69 -1.59
C SER A 87 8.41 14.15 -2.33
N ILE A 88 7.63 15.06 -1.75
CA ILE A 88 6.44 15.63 -2.37
C ILE A 88 6.82 16.37 -3.68
N THR A 89 7.83 17.22 -3.63
CA THR A 89 8.32 17.95 -4.83
C THR A 89 8.81 16.98 -5.91
N GLN A 90 9.54 15.93 -5.52
CA GLN A 90 10.04 14.93 -6.47
C GLN A 90 8.93 14.07 -7.10
N SER A 91 7.78 13.92 -6.43
CA SER A 91 6.63 13.18 -6.97
C SER A 91 5.87 13.94 -8.07
N GLY A 92 6.11 15.23 -8.23
CA GLY A 92 5.41 16.09 -9.17
C GLY A 92 3.96 16.34 -8.75
N ASN A 93 3.06 16.54 -9.73
CA ASN A 93 1.66 16.87 -9.49
C ASN A 93 0.78 15.64 -9.20
N LYS A 94 1.20 14.80 -8.24
CA LYS A 94 0.44 13.62 -7.79
C LYS A 94 -0.15 13.86 -6.41
N PRO A 95 -1.38 13.40 -6.13
CA PRO A 95 -1.92 13.45 -4.77
C PRO A 95 -1.03 12.65 -3.82
N THR A 96 -0.77 13.22 -2.66
CA THR A 96 0.08 12.62 -1.62
C THR A 96 -0.76 12.10 -0.46
N MET A 97 -0.40 10.89 0.00
CA MET A 97 -0.86 10.29 1.25
C MET A 97 0.34 10.11 2.17
N CYS A 98 0.26 10.60 3.40
CA CYS A 98 1.31 10.44 4.41
C CYS A 98 0.85 9.42 5.46
N LEU A 99 1.15 8.15 5.23
CA LEU A 99 0.84 7.06 6.15
C LEU A 99 1.77 7.14 7.36
N LEU A 100 1.19 7.26 8.54
CA LEU A 100 1.91 7.24 9.80
C LEU A 100 1.61 5.98 10.57
N GLN A 101 2.65 5.30 11.01
CA GLN A 101 2.54 4.17 11.92
C GLN A 101 3.07 4.56 13.30
N TYR A 102 2.22 4.44 14.33
CA TYR A 102 2.70 4.51 15.70
C TYR A 102 3.32 3.17 16.10
N LYS A 103 4.62 3.21 16.41
CA LYS A 103 5.38 2.03 16.83
C LYS A 103 5.37 1.91 18.34
N ASN A 104 4.50 1.05 18.83
CA ASN A 104 4.46 0.67 20.24
C ASN A 104 5.75 -0.04 20.71
N ASN A 105 6.01 0.03 22.01
CA ASN A 105 6.97 -0.85 22.67
C ASN A 105 6.54 -2.32 22.49
N GLU A 106 7.50 -3.24 22.42
CA GLU A 106 7.20 -4.65 22.15
C GLU A 106 6.49 -5.35 23.29
N LEU A 107 6.74 -4.92 24.52
CA LEU A 107 6.25 -5.58 25.73
C LEU A 107 4.84 -5.15 26.16
N ALA A 108 4.40 -3.95 25.81
CA ALA A 108 3.09 -3.44 26.19
C ALA A 108 2.53 -2.51 25.10
N PRO A 109 1.80 -3.03 24.10
CA PRO A 109 1.12 -2.19 23.14
C PRO A 109 0.05 -1.36 23.83
N ARG A 110 0.06 -0.04 23.61
CA ARG A 110 -0.92 0.90 24.12
C ARG A 110 -1.49 1.79 23.02
N ILE A 111 -2.64 2.32 23.25
CA ILE A 111 -3.20 3.41 22.46
C ILE A 111 -2.38 4.68 22.71
N PRO A 112 -2.04 5.48 21.69
CA PRO A 112 -1.42 6.79 21.87
C PRO A 112 -2.25 7.71 22.77
N THR A 113 -1.58 8.56 23.54
CA THR A 113 -2.24 9.60 24.34
C THR A 113 -2.90 10.65 23.45
N GLY A 114 -3.79 11.49 24.02
CA GLY A 114 -4.41 12.59 23.26
C GLY A 114 -3.39 13.52 22.60
N GLU A 115 -2.32 13.89 23.32
CA GLU A 115 -1.25 14.72 22.77
C GLU A 115 -0.51 14.01 21.61
N GLU A 116 -0.19 12.72 21.77
CA GLU A 116 0.43 11.93 20.71
C GLU A 116 -0.47 11.80 19.47
N ILE A 117 -1.79 11.64 19.66
CA ILE A 117 -2.79 11.60 18.60
C ILE A 117 -2.80 12.93 17.83
N GLU A 118 -2.77 14.05 18.52
CA GLU A 118 -2.72 15.36 17.88
C GLU A 118 -1.46 15.55 17.04
N ILE A 119 -0.29 15.15 17.55
CA ILE A 119 0.98 15.25 16.79
C ILE A 119 0.93 14.35 15.54
N LEU A 120 0.42 13.12 15.68
CA LEU A 120 0.26 12.17 14.57
C LEU A 120 -0.70 12.72 13.51
N ALA A 121 -1.90 13.16 13.93
CA ALA A 121 -2.92 13.70 13.03
C ALA A 121 -2.43 14.95 12.31
N ASN A 122 -1.79 15.88 13.02
CA ASN A 122 -1.20 17.08 12.45
C ASN A 122 -0.10 16.78 11.43
N THR A 123 0.76 15.80 11.72
CA THR A 123 1.82 15.39 10.80
C THR A 123 1.24 14.73 9.54
N ALA A 124 0.26 13.84 9.69
CA ALA A 124 -0.43 13.23 8.54
C ALA A 124 -1.09 14.31 7.68
N TYR A 125 -1.81 15.23 8.31
CA TYR A 125 -2.51 16.32 7.61
C TYR A 125 -1.56 17.25 6.86
N ALA A 126 -0.44 17.63 7.47
CA ALA A 126 0.51 18.58 6.89
C ALA A 126 1.11 18.10 5.57
N PHE A 127 1.35 16.79 5.44
CA PHE A 127 2.03 16.20 4.28
C PHE A 127 1.10 15.44 3.32
N SER A 128 -0.21 15.52 3.50
CA SER A 128 -1.18 14.81 2.67
C SER A 128 -2.08 15.72 1.87
N ASP A 129 -2.48 15.28 0.69
CA ASP A 129 -3.67 15.78 -0.03
C ASP A 129 -4.92 14.95 0.37
N ILE A 130 -4.75 13.66 0.67
CA ILE A 130 -5.73 12.77 1.28
C ILE A 130 -5.15 12.35 2.63
N THR A 131 -5.79 12.69 3.74
CA THR A 131 -5.23 12.55 5.08
C THR A 131 -5.52 11.17 5.68
N PRO A 132 -4.53 10.27 5.83
CA PRO A 132 -4.74 8.98 6.46
C PRO A 132 -4.92 9.10 7.98
N ILE A 133 -5.82 8.31 8.54
CA ILE A 133 -5.86 8.04 9.98
C ILE A 133 -4.57 7.26 10.35
N PRO A 134 -3.78 7.68 11.35
CA PRO A 134 -2.56 6.97 11.74
C PRO A 134 -2.83 5.52 12.16
N SER A 135 -1.93 4.59 11.80
CA SER A 135 -2.06 3.18 12.14
C SER A 135 -1.37 2.82 13.46
N ILE A 136 -1.98 1.85 14.18
CA ILE A 136 -1.45 1.26 15.42
C ILE A 136 -1.44 -0.29 15.31
N PRO A 137 -0.63 -0.89 14.41
CA PRO A 137 -0.78 -2.29 14.02
C PRO A 137 -0.65 -3.28 15.18
N LYS A 138 0.17 -2.99 16.21
CA LYS A 138 0.33 -3.89 17.37
C LYS A 138 -0.93 -3.95 18.22
N VAL A 139 -1.59 -2.81 18.45
CA VAL A 139 -2.88 -2.77 19.15
C VAL A 139 -3.94 -3.49 18.31
N ALA A 140 -3.97 -3.22 17.00
CA ALA A 140 -4.94 -3.82 16.10
C ALA A 140 -4.83 -5.35 15.99
N ARG A 141 -3.62 -5.92 16.11
CA ARG A 141 -3.43 -7.39 16.17
C ARG A 141 -3.95 -8.02 17.44
N ALA A 142 -3.99 -7.27 18.55
CA ALA A 142 -4.45 -7.71 19.86
C ALA A 142 -5.94 -7.42 20.08
N LEU A 143 -6.69 -7.06 19.03
CA LEU A 143 -8.12 -6.75 19.14
C LEU A 143 -8.93 -7.97 19.57
N THR A 144 -9.71 -7.76 20.60
CA THR A 144 -10.72 -8.68 21.13
C THR A 144 -12.05 -7.91 21.22
N VAL A 145 -13.11 -8.59 21.59
CA VAL A 145 -14.40 -7.93 21.83
C VAL A 145 -14.30 -6.92 22.99
N ASP A 146 -13.49 -7.23 24.01
CA ASP A 146 -13.39 -6.43 25.23
C ASP A 146 -12.65 -5.10 25.04
N ASN A 147 -11.68 -5.04 24.11
CA ASN A 147 -10.87 -3.83 23.86
C ASN A 147 -11.20 -3.12 22.53
N PHE A 148 -12.21 -3.60 21.81
CA PHE A 148 -12.57 -3.04 20.52
C PHE A 148 -13.12 -1.60 20.62
N ASP A 149 -13.88 -1.30 21.66
CA ASP A 149 -14.44 0.03 21.87
C ASP A 149 -13.34 1.08 22.14
N GLU A 150 -12.26 0.70 22.83
CA GLU A 150 -11.08 1.55 23.00
C GLU A 150 -10.39 1.83 21.67
N PHE A 151 -10.32 0.83 20.78
CA PHE A 151 -9.77 1.01 19.45
C PHE A 151 -10.65 1.94 18.59
N LEU A 152 -11.98 1.82 18.65
CA LEU A 152 -12.90 2.75 17.98
C LEU A 152 -12.77 4.16 18.56
N ALA A 153 -12.61 4.31 19.86
CA ALA A 153 -12.37 5.61 20.50
C ALA A 153 -11.07 6.26 19.98
N TYR A 154 -10.02 5.46 19.77
CA TYR A 154 -8.80 5.93 19.13
C TYR A 154 -9.04 6.45 17.68
N LEU A 155 -9.78 5.69 16.85
CA LEU A 155 -10.10 6.12 15.51
C LEU A 155 -10.93 7.41 15.51
N HIS A 156 -11.88 7.54 16.43
CA HIS A 156 -12.69 8.73 16.63
C HIS A 156 -11.84 9.93 17.08
N ALA A 157 -10.90 9.74 18.00
CA ALA A 157 -9.99 10.80 18.44
C ALA A 157 -9.11 11.30 17.30
N CYS A 158 -8.55 10.40 16.47
CA CYS A 158 -7.78 10.77 15.28
C CYS A 158 -8.65 11.53 14.27
N TYR A 159 -9.86 11.05 14.00
CA TYR A 159 -10.84 11.71 13.14
C TYR A 159 -11.11 13.14 13.63
N THR A 160 -11.43 13.31 14.91
CA THR A 160 -11.72 14.60 15.51
C THR A 160 -10.53 15.55 15.42
N ALA A 161 -9.32 15.08 15.73
CA ALA A 161 -8.09 15.88 15.61
C ALA A 161 -7.84 16.38 14.19
N ILE A 162 -8.14 15.54 13.17
CA ILE A 162 -8.05 15.94 11.77
C ILE A 162 -9.15 16.94 11.43
N MET A 163 -10.39 16.71 11.86
CA MET A 163 -11.57 17.51 11.50
C MET A 163 -11.52 18.94 12.00
N VAL A 164 -10.90 19.22 13.14
CA VAL A 164 -10.70 20.60 13.65
C VAL A 164 -10.08 21.52 12.59
N ARG A 165 -9.27 20.99 11.68
CA ARG A 165 -8.54 21.73 10.64
C ARG A 165 -8.94 21.34 9.22
N ASN A 166 -9.91 20.44 9.05
CA ASN A 166 -10.03 19.72 7.81
C ASN A 166 -10.63 20.51 6.66
N LYS A 167 -9.85 20.53 5.57
CA LYS A 167 -10.28 20.89 4.22
C LYS A 167 -9.88 19.81 3.18
N LYS A 168 -9.54 18.61 3.62
CA LYS A 168 -9.00 17.52 2.80
C LYS A 168 -9.80 16.24 3.02
N PRO A 169 -9.92 15.34 2.03
CA PRO A 169 -10.49 14.01 2.24
C PRO A 169 -9.71 13.22 3.28
N ILE A 170 -10.41 12.35 3.99
CA ILE A 170 -9.83 11.46 5.00
C ILE A 170 -9.75 10.03 4.45
N LEU A 171 -8.63 9.36 4.73
CA LEU A 171 -8.40 7.96 4.39
C LEU A 171 -8.46 7.13 5.67
N GLY A 172 -9.55 6.38 5.86
CA GLY A 172 -9.79 5.55 7.05
C GLY A 172 -8.81 4.37 7.14
N TYR A 173 -8.31 4.09 8.33
CA TYR A 173 -7.43 2.96 8.61
C TYR A 173 -8.23 1.67 8.84
N ILE A 174 -8.02 0.65 8.02
CA ILE A 174 -8.55 -0.70 8.21
C ILE A 174 -7.37 -1.65 8.48
N PRO A 175 -7.21 -2.13 9.71
CA PRO A 175 -6.15 -3.06 10.07
C PRO A 175 -6.41 -4.47 9.56
N ALA A 176 -5.36 -5.29 9.52
CA ALA A 176 -5.44 -6.73 9.32
C ALA A 176 -6.12 -7.40 10.53
N THR A 177 -7.45 -7.42 10.54
CA THR A 177 -8.29 -7.93 11.64
C THR A 177 -9.40 -8.84 11.14
N GLY A 178 -10.20 -9.41 12.04
CA GLY A 178 -11.31 -10.30 11.69
C GLY A 178 -12.49 -9.59 11.02
N ALA A 179 -13.31 -10.34 10.27
CA ALA A 179 -14.45 -9.82 9.51
C ALA A 179 -15.44 -9.02 10.35
N LEU A 180 -15.68 -9.41 11.61
CA LEU A 180 -16.59 -8.70 12.52
C LEU A 180 -16.10 -7.28 12.80
N PHE A 181 -14.83 -7.14 13.17
CA PHE A 181 -14.24 -5.83 13.47
C PHE A 181 -14.14 -4.98 12.20
N THR A 182 -13.81 -5.59 11.07
CA THR A 182 -13.78 -4.88 9.77
C THR A 182 -15.12 -4.22 9.47
N ARG A 183 -16.26 -4.94 9.63
CA ARG A 183 -17.59 -4.36 9.42
C ARG A 183 -17.86 -3.15 10.31
N LYS A 184 -17.59 -3.30 11.61
CA LYS A 184 -17.82 -2.21 12.60
C LYS A 184 -16.95 -0.98 12.32
N ILE A 185 -15.69 -1.17 11.90
CA ILE A 185 -14.78 -0.08 11.53
C ILE A 185 -15.29 0.64 10.27
N VAL A 186 -15.78 -0.11 9.28
CA VAL A 186 -16.35 0.46 8.05
C VAL A 186 -17.62 1.25 8.36
N ASP A 187 -18.52 0.73 9.19
CA ASP A 187 -19.72 1.45 9.62
C ASP A 187 -19.36 2.75 10.32
N PHE A 188 -18.43 2.71 11.26
CA PHE A 188 -17.92 3.90 11.94
C PHE A 188 -17.46 4.97 10.95
N TYR A 189 -16.65 4.61 9.94
CA TYR A 189 -16.16 5.58 8.97
C TYR A 189 -17.24 6.14 8.07
N ILE A 190 -18.16 5.29 7.59
CA ILE A 190 -19.29 5.72 6.75
C ILE A 190 -20.18 6.69 7.53
N ASP A 191 -20.46 6.43 8.82
CA ASP A 191 -21.24 7.33 9.68
C ASP A 191 -20.55 8.70 9.88
N GLN A 192 -19.24 8.77 9.69
CA GLN A 192 -18.45 10.02 9.68
C GLN A 192 -18.32 10.65 8.29
N GLY A 193 -18.98 10.11 7.26
CA GLY A 193 -18.87 10.57 5.87
C GLY A 193 -17.49 10.31 5.27
N ILE A 194 -16.84 9.19 5.58
CA ILE A 194 -15.56 8.77 4.99
C ILE A 194 -15.82 7.60 4.05
N ASN A 195 -15.44 7.75 2.78
CA ASN A 195 -15.60 6.75 1.74
C ASN A 195 -14.27 6.25 1.15
N ALA A 196 -13.16 6.66 1.72
CA ALA A 196 -11.82 6.25 1.30
C ALA A 196 -11.11 5.51 2.44
N PHE A 197 -10.49 4.38 2.12
CA PHE A 197 -9.88 3.52 3.13
C PHE A 197 -8.50 3.04 2.70
N TYR A 198 -7.58 2.90 3.64
CA TYR A 198 -6.40 2.09 3.41
C TYR A 198 -6.42 0.85 4.28
N ILE A 199 -6.07 -0.28 3.65
CA ILE A 199 -6.06 -1.60 4.24
C ILE A 199 -4.61 -2.00 4.47
N ASP A 200 -4.22 -2.19 5.72
CA ASP A 200 -2.88 -2.64 6.08
C ASP A 200 -2.87 -4.16 6.23
N PHE A 201 -2.20 -4.83 5.30
CA PHE A 201 -2.06 -6.30 5.31
C PHE A 201 -0.99 -6.80 6.27
N ASP A 202 -0.26 -5.91 6.94
CA ASP A 202 0.73 -6.24 7.97
C ASP A 202 1.75 -7.32 7.55
N GLY A 203 2.20 -7.28 6.32
CA GLY A 203 3.16 -8.25 5.77
C GLY A 203 2.59 -9.64 5.48
N THR A 204 1.26 -9.78 5.37
CA THR A 204 0.61 -11.03 4.98
C THR A 204 0.12 -11.01 3.52
N MET A 205 -0.28 -12.16 2.99
CA MET A 205 -0.83 -12.27 1.64
C MET A 205 -2.29 -11.82 1.60
N ILE A 206 -2.75 -11.36 0.43
CA ILE A 206 -4.15 -10.98 0.20
C ILE A 206 -5.11 -12.15 0.50
N SER A 207 -4.75 -13.35 0.09
CA SER A 207 -5.54 -14.57 0.34
C SER A 207 -5.81 -14.85 1.83
N THR A 208 -4.89 -14.45 2.71
CA THR A 208 -5.06 -14.58 4.16
C THR A 208 -6.19 -13.69 4.70
N HIS A 209 -6.54 -12.64 3.96
CA HIS A 209 -7.57 -11.66 4.34
C HIS A 209 -8.83 -11.74 3.47
N ALA A 210 -9.07 -12.86 2.78
CA ALA A 210 -10.26 -13.01 1.94
C ALA A 210 -11.57 -12.76 2.70
N SER A 211 -11.70 -13.27 3.93
CA SER A 211 -12.90 -13.08 4.77
C SER A 211 -13.09 -11.61 5.21
N PRO A 212 -12.10 -10.91 5.78
CA PRO A 212 -12.19 -9.47 6.07
C PRO A 212 -12.46 -8.62 4.82
N LEU A 213 -11.82 -8.91 3.68
CA LEU A 213 -12.07 -8.18 2.43
C LEU A 213 -13.50 -8.36 1.92
N ASN A 214 -14.02 -9.59 1.99
CA ASN A 214 -15.41 -9.84 1.65
C ASN A 214 -16.36 -9.11 2.61
N ALA A 215 -16.06 -9.11 3.92
CA ALA A 215 -16.83 -8.38 4.90
C ALA A 215 -16.86 -6.87 4.64
N LEU A 216 -15.72 -6.28 4.23
CA LEU A 216 -15.62 -4.88 3.81
C LEU A 216 -16.54 -4.61 2.61
N LYS A 217 -16.44 -5.40 1.54
CA LYS A 217 -17.25 -5.22 0.31
C LYS A 217 -18.75 -5.35 0.57
N VAL A 218 -19.14 -6.39 1.30
CA VAL A 218 -20.54 -6.60 1.70
C VAL A 218 -21.06 -5.40 2.50
N GLN A 219 -20.24 -4.85 3.42
CA GLN A 219 -20.65 -3.71 4.22
C GLN A 219 -20.76 -2.43 3.39
N LEU A 220 -19.81 -2.17 2.49
CA LEU A 220 -19.87 -1.04 1.56
C LEU A 220 -21.13 -1.12 0.67
N LYS A 221 -21.41 -2.29 0.11
CA LYS A 221 -22.62 -2.53 -0.69
C LYS A 221 -23.90 -2.30 0.11
N LYS A 222 -23.99 -2.86 1.33
CA LYS A 222 -25.14 -2.69 2.24
C LYS A 222 -25.40 -1.22 2.58
N ARG A 223 -24.33 -0.41 2.67
CA ARG A 223 -24.40 1.01 2.98
C ARG A 223 -24.55 1.91 1.74
N GLY A 224 -24.63 1.34 0.52
CA GLY A 224 -24.77 2.09 -0.73
C GLY A 224 -23.48 2.76 -1.23
N TYR A 225 -22.33 2.30 -0.76
CA TYR A 225 -21.01 2.83 -1.13
C TYR A 225 -20.24 1.93 -2.12
N GLU A 226 -20.90 0.99 -2.80
CA GLU A 226 -20.25 0.03 -3.71
C GLU A 226 -19.46 0.74 -4.82
N GLU A 227 -20.01 1.79 -5.41
CA GLU A 227 -19.41 2.57 -6.49
C GLU A 227 -18.70 3.85 -5.99
N ASN A 228 -19.02 4.29 -4.78
CA ASN A 228 -18.52 5.53 -4.20
C ASN A 228 -17.54 5.26 -3.05
N ASN A 229 -16.51 4.45 -3.30
CA ASN A 229 -15.44 4.23 -2.32
C ASN A 229 -14.09 4.06 -3.01
N PHE A 230 -12.99 4.41 -2.29
CA PHE A 230 -11.63 4.22 -2.73
C PHE A 230 -10.87 3.33 -1.76
N LEU A 231 -10.24 2.25 -2.25
CA LEU A 231 -9.51 1.25 -1.47
C LEU A 231 -8.02 1.25 -1.82
N HIS A 232 -7.20 1.78 -0.93
CA HIS A 232 -5.75 1.70 -1.00
C HIS A 232 -5.26 0.53 -0.14
N TYR A 233 -4.24 -0.21 -0.57
CA TYR A 233 -3.73 -1.35 0.19
C TYR A 233 -2.20 -1.34 0.29
N VAL A 234 -1.69 -1.64 1.50
CA VAL A 234 -0.27 -1.56 1.84
C VAL A 234 0.21 -2.82 2.56
N ASN A 235 1.52 -2.99 2.62
CA ASN A 235 2.18 -4.08 3.35
C ASN A 235 1.76 -5.47 2.90
N VAL A 236 1.44 -5.65 1.62
CA VAL A 236 1.12 -6.96 1.04
C VAL A 236 2.40 -7.76 0.82
N SER A 237 2.40 -9.01 1.31
CA SER A 237 3.47 -9.96 1.05
C SER A 237 3.19 -10.77 -0.22
N TYR A 238 4.24 -11.10 -0.97
CA TYR A 238 4.19 -12.06 -2.09
C TYR A 238 3.94 -13.51 -1.62
N GLY A 239 4.08 -13.78 -0.32
CA GLY A 239 4.05 -15.09 0.30
C GLY A 239 5.37 -15.41 1.00
N LYS A 240 5.50 -16.63 1.53
CA LYS A 240 6.75 -17.06 2.16
C LYS A 240 7.83 -17.17 1.09
N SER A 241 8.84 -16.32 1.18
CA SER A 241 10.09 -16.51 0.45
C SER A 241 10.84 -17.65 1.10
N ILE A 242 10.81 -18.82 0.48
CA ILE A 242 11.83 -19.83 0.72
C ILE A 242 13.04 -19.30 -0.05
N ASN A 243 14.18 -19.11 0.63
CA ASN A 243 15.36 -18.44 0.06
C ASN A 243 15.83 -19.05 -1.27
N ASP A 244 15.50 -20.32 -1.54
CA ASP A 244 15.94 -21.07 -2.71
C ASP A 244 14.98 -20.98 -3.90
N GLN A 245 13.81 -20.34 -3.78
CA GLN A 245 12.92 -20.18 -4.92
C GLN A 245 13.45 -19.12 -5.87
N GLU A 246 13.69 -19.51 -7.11
CA GLU A 246 14.08 -18.58 -8.18
C GLU A 246 12.98 -17.57 -8.50
N VAL A 247 11.72 -18.03 -8.46
CA VAL A 247 10.55 -17.22 -8.83
C VAL A 247 9.53 -17.22 -7.72
N LEU A 248 8.97 -16.05 -7.41
CA LEU A 248 7.81 -15.87 -6.53
C LEU A 248 6.63 -15.29 -7.32
N SER A 249 5.43 -15.79 -7.11
CA SER A 249 4.21 -15.22 -7.70
C SER A 249 3.98 -13.77 -7.26
N ALA A 250 3.63 -12.88 -8.19
CA ALA A 250 3.31 -11.47 -7.92
C ALA A 250 1.88 -11.32 -7.37
N ARG A 251 1.59 -11.95 -6.25
CA ARG A 251 0.27 -11.96 -5.59
C ARG A 251 -0.20 -10.60 -5.12
N ASP A 252 0.71 -9.64 -4.94
CA ASP A 252 0.39 -8.26 -4.62
C ASP A 252 -0.44 -7.58 -5.72
N LEU A 253 -0.21 -7.92 -7.00
CA LEU A 253 -0.98 -7.41 -8.13
C LEU A 253 -2.41 -7.97 -8.19
N LEU A 254 -2.66 -9.15 -7.61
CA LEU A 254 -3.99 -9.76 -7.59
C LEU A 254 -5.01 -8.98 -6.75
N GLY A 255 -4.55 -8.06 -5.90
CA GLY A 255 -5.41 -7.15 -5.18
C GLY A 255 -6.30 -6.31 -6.09
N PHE A 256 -5.81 -5.94 -7.26
CA PHE A 256 -6.62 -5.23 -8.25
C PHE A 256 -7.81 -6.07 -8.73
N GLY A 257 -7.59 -7.33 -9.02
CA GLY A 257 -8.67 -8.28 -9.39
C GLY A 257 -9.67 -8.53 -8.26
N GLN A 258 -9.34 -8.17 -7.03
CA GLN A 258 -10.23 -8.20 -5.87
C GLN A 258 -10.88 -6.84 -5.56
N GLY A 259 -10.85 -5.89 -6.48
CA GLY A 259 -11.49 -4.58 -6.31
C GLY A 259 -10.74 -3.60 -5.41
N LEU A 260 -9.44 -3.82 -5.19
CA LEU A 260 -8.58 -2.85 -4.53
C LEU A 260 -8.02 -1.88 -5.56
N ASP A 261 -8.09 -0.59 -5.28
CA ASP A 261 -7.89 0.46 -6.28
C ASP A 261 -6.44 0.93 -6.41
N SER A 262 -5.68 0.89 -5.32
CA SER A 262 -4.32 1.40 -5.30
C SER A 262 -3.39 0.53 -4.45
N LEU A 263 -2.32 0.04 -5.07
CA LEU A 263 -1.26 -0.73 -4.39
C LEU A 263 -0.21 0.21 -3.80
N GLY A 264 -0.03 0.13 -2.49
CA GLY A 264 0.99 0.85 -1.73
C GLY A 264 2.30 0.08 -1.54
N GLY A 265 3.21 0.63 -0.77
CA GLY A 265 4.51 0.03 -0.44
C GLY A 265 4.43 -1.09 0.58
N VAL A 266 5.51 -1.88 0.66
CA VAL A 266 5.78 -2.77 1.79
C VAL A 266 6.70 -2.02 2.75
N HIS A 267 6.15 -1.62 3.90
CA HIS A 267 6.83 -0.82 4.92
C HIS A 267 7.15 -1.61 6.18
N THR A 268 6.40 -2.70 6.40
CA THR A 268 6.68 -3.63 7.49
C THR A 268 7.84 -4.53 7.11
N GLY A 269 8.88 -4.53 7.93
CA GLY A 269 9.98 -5.50 7.77
C GLY A 269 9.47 -6.93 7.97
N PRO A 270 10.17 -7.94 7.43
CA PRO A 270 9.83 -9.33 7.67
C PRO A 270 9.78 -9.61 9.18
N LYS A 271 8.74 -10.33 9.61
CA LYS A 271 8.61 -10.78 11.01
C LYS A 271 9.72 -11.80 11.28
N ARG A 272 10.78 -11.36 11.98
CA ARG A 272 11.97 -12.17 12.27
C ARG A 272 11.95 -12.54 13.74
N ASN A 273 12.04 -13.83 14.04
CA ASN A 273 12.27 -14.33 15.40
C ASN A 273 13.78 -14.35 15.75
N LEU A 274 14.11 -14.50 17.02
CA LEU A 274 15.51 -14.55 17.47
C LEU A 274 16.32 -15.63 16.75
N GLY A 275 15.77 -16.82 16.55
CA GLY A 275 16.43 -17.91 15.83
C GLY A 275 16.74 -17.58 14.36
N PHE A 276 15.92 -16.72 13.72
CA PHE A 276 16.22 -16.23 12.39
C PHE A 276 17.44 -15.29 12.37
N TYR A 277 17.63 -14.46 13.38
CA TYR A 277 18.83 -13.61 13.46
C TYR A 277 20.11 -14.41 13.74
N GLU A 278 20.02 -15.49 14.51
CA GLU A 278 21.14 -16.41 14.72
C GLU A 278 21.45 -17.18 13.44
N TRP A 279 20.42 -17.68 12.76
CA TRP A 279 20.56 -18.29 11.45
C TRP A 279 21.18 -17.34 10.44
N LEU A 280 20.74 -16.06 10.40
CA LEU A 280 21.32 -15.01 9.57
C LEU A 280 22.81 -14.79 9.81
N LYS A 281 23.25 -14.79 11.07
CA LYS A 281 24.66 -14.63 11.44
C LYS A 281 25.50 -15.81 10.94
N ALA A 282 24.94 -17.01 11.01
CA ALA A 282 25.60 -18.25 10.57
C ALA A 282 25.65 -18.40 9.03
N HIS A 283 24.68 -17.77 8.31
CA HIS A 283 24.49 -17.94 6.86
C HIS A 283 24.57 -16.59 6.11
N LYS A 284 25.49 -15.74 6.49
CA LYS A 284 25.66 -14.40 5.86
C LYS A 284 25.86 -14.48 4.35
N ASP A 285 26.46 -15.54 3.84
CA ASP A 285 26.72 -15.73 2.41
C ASP A 285 25.50 -16.20 1.62
N VAL A 286 24.52 -16.84 2.28
CA VAL A 286 23.29 -17.32 1.66
C VAL A 286 22.30 -16.17 1.41
N LEU A 287 22.42 -15.06 2.13
CA LEU A 287 21.53 -13.91 2.04
C LEU A 287 21.95 -12.87 1.01
N ARG A 288 23.06 -13.10 0.34
CA ARG A 288 23.46 -12.24 -0.77
C ARG A 288 22.42 -12.30 -1.87
N ASN A 289 21.76 -11.17 -2.08
CA ASN A 289 20.88 -10.91 -3.23
C ASN A 289 19.46 -11.49 -3.18
N THR A 290 18.64 -11.02 -2.27
CA THR A 290 17.18 -11.26 -2.28
C THR A 290 16.40 -10.29 -3.20
N ASN A 291 17.09 -9.44 -3.97
CA ASN A 291 16.45 -8.51 -4.90
C ASN A 291 15.78 -9.30 -6.03
N ARG A 292 14.52 -8.93 -6.32
CA ARG A 292 13.70 -9.61 -7.32
C ARG A 292 13.08 -8.62 -8.29
N LEU A 293 13.14 -8.93 -9.57
CA LEU A 293 12.51 -8.18 -10.65
C LEU A 293 11.16 -8.78 -11.01
N LEU A 294 10.16 -7.92 -11.15
CA LEU A 294 8.84 -8.28 -11.65
C LEU A 294 8.88 -8.47 -13.17
N ASN A 295 8.42 -9.63 -13.61
CA ASN A 295 8.00 -9.86 -14.99
C ASN A 295 6.47 -9.76 -15.07
N ARG A 296 5.96 -8.76 -15.80
CA ARG A 296 4.52 -8.55 -16.00
C ARG A 296 3.87 -9.63 -16.86
N GLU A 297 4.64 -10.22 -17.78
CA GLU A 297 4.10 -11.16 -18.76
C GLU A 297 3.61 -12.45 -18.10
N ASP A 298 4.25 -12.85 -16.98
CA ASP A 298 3.93 -14.09 -16.28
C ASP A 298 3.57 -13.92 -14.80
N TYR A 299 3.63 -12.68 -14.27
CA TYR A 299 3.42 -12.35 -12.85
C TYR A 299 4.40 -13.06 -11.91
N GLY A 300 5.68 -13.15 -12.32
CA GLY A 300 6.78 -13.67 -11.52
C GLY A 300 7.71 -12.58 -11.00
N TYR A 301 8.15 -12.72 -9.74
CA TYR A 301 9.28 -11.97 -9.18
C TYR A 301 10.52 -12.85 -9.22
N TYR A 302 11.46 -12.54 -10.10
CA TYR A 302 12.66 -13.31 -10.39
C TYR A 302 13.88 -12.79 -9.63
N ARG A 303 14.71 -13.67 -9.10
CA ARG A 303 15.96 -13.30 -8.44
C ARG A 303 16.93 -12.67 -9.45
N VAL A 304 17.48 -11.52 -9.09
CA VAL A 304 18.39 -10.76 -9.97
C VAL A 304 19.72 -11.49 -10.17
N ASP A 305 20.21 -12.19 -9.15
CA ASP A 305 21.48 -12.93 -9.16
C ASP A 305 21.45 -14.18 -10.06
N THR A 306 20.28 -14.74 -10.33
CA THR A 306 20.12 -15.96 -11.18
C THR A 306 19.72 -15.63 -12.63
N LEU A 307 19.23 -14.43 -12.91
CA LEU A 307 18.70 -14.07 -14.23
C LEU A 307 19.77 -13.89 -15.33
N GLY A 308 21.02 -13.60 -14.98
CA GLY A 308 22.07 -13.36 -15.95
C GLY A 308 21.67 -12.35 -17.06
N ALA A 309 21.83 -12.72 -18.32
CA ALA A 309 21.45 -11.88 -19.48
C ALA A 309 19.92 -11.69 -19.61
N GLY A 310 19.09 -12.52 -18.99
CA GLY A 310 17.62 -12.42 -19.02
C GLY A 310 17.07 -11.15 -18.38
N ILE A 311 17.85 -10.49 -17.52
CA ILE A 311 17.50 -9.20 -16.89
C ILE A 311 17.11 -8.16 -17.92
N VAL A 312 17.79 -8.11 -19.05
CA VAL A 312 17.61 -7.09 -20.11
C VAL A 312 16.18 -7.12 -20.66
N GLY A 313 15.63 -8.31 -20.88
CA GLY A 313 14.29 -8.49 -21.43
C GLY A 313 13.17 -8.11 -20.44
N MET A 314 13.46 -8.09 -19.14
CA MET A 314 12.49 -7.74 -18.11
C MET A 314 12.40 -6.24 -17.81
N ILE A 315 13.41 -5.46 -18.20
CA ILE A 315 13.45 -4.02 -17.95
C ILE A 315 12.84 -3.32 -19.17
N SER A 316 11.73 -2.61 -18.96
CA SER A 316 11.17 -1.76 -20.02
C SER A 316 12.20 -0.72 -20.48
N LYS A 317 12.23 -0.43 -21.79
CA LYS A 317 13.10 0.60 -22.37
C LYS A 317 12.88 1.99 -21.75
N ASP A 318 11.66 2.24 -21.27
CA ASP A 318 11.27 3.50 -20.64
C ASP A 318 11.47 3.50 -19.11
N ALA A 319 12.10 2.44 -18.57
CA ALA A 319 12.35 2.38 -17.13
C ALA A 319 13.26 3.55 -16.69
N PRO A 320 12.91 4.26 -15.59
CA PRO A 320 13.62 5.48 -15.17
C PRO A 320 14.93 5.19 -14.41
N VAL A 321 15.61 4.10 -14.78
CA VAL A 321 16.91 3.69 -14.22
C VAL A 321 17.78 3.08 -15.32
N LEU A 322 19.09 3.16 -15.15
CA LEU A 322 20.03 2.49 -16.05
C LEU A 322 20.06 0.99 -15.72
N GLN A 323 20.17 0.17 -16.76
CA GLN A 323 20.34 -1.27 -16.61
C GLN A 323 21.57 -1.62 -15.75
N SER A 324 22.67 -0.86 -15.90
CA SER A 324 23.87 -1.00 -15.08
C SER A 324 23.64 -0.80 -13.58
N ASP A 325 22.58 -0.08 -13.20
CA ASP A 325 22.20 0.09 -11.78
C ASP A 325 21.54 -1.17 -11.23
N VAL A 326 20.79 -1.89 -12.06
CA VAL A 326 20.11 -3.15 -11.69
C VAL A 326 21.09 -4.30 -11.48
N ILE A 327 22.19 -4.31 -12.24
CA ILE A 327 23.27 -5.31 -12.11
C ILE A 327 24.46 -4.79 -11.29
N SER A 328 24.30 -3.67 -10.59
CA SER A 328 25.36 -3.03 -9.82
C SER A 328 25.91 -3.96 -8.72
N PRO A 329 27.23 -4.04 -8.54
CA PRO A 329 27.83 -4.78 -7.42
C PRO A 329 27.52 -4.13 -6.07
N SER A 330 27.11 -2.86 -6.03
CA SER A 330 26.63 -2.18 -4.83
C SER A 330 25.22 -2.63 -4.50
N GLU A 331 25.04 -3.43 -3.45
CA GLU A 331 23.73 -3.95 -2.99
C GLU A 331 22.69 -2.83 -2.80
N ASN A 332 23.06 -1.72 -2.20
CA ASN A 332 22.15 -0.59 -1.97
C ASN A 332 21.70 0.07 -3.28
N ARG A 333 22.60 0.20 -4.26
CA ARG A 333 22.30 0.78 -5.56
C ARG A 333 21.40 -0.17 -6.36
N GLN A 334 21.75 -1.45 -6.38
CA GLN A 334 20.95 -2.50 -7.00
C GLN A 334 19.55 -2.58 -6.39
N ALA A 335 19.42 -2.70 -5.07
CA ALA A 335 18.12 -2.79 -4.39
C ALA A 335 17.21 -1.59 -4.71
N ARG A 336 17.80 -0.38 -4.78
CA ARG A 336 17.07 0.82 -5.15
C ARG A 336 16.62 0.80 -6.61
N ALA A 337 17.50 0.41 -7.54
CA ALA A 337 17.21 0.31 -8.95
C ALA A 337 16.10 -0.72 -9.21
N VAL A 338 16.24 -1.93 -8.65
CA VAL A 338 15.23 -3.00 -8.73
C VAL A 338 13.87 -2.52 -8.22
N LYS A 339 13.84 -1.81 -7.09
CA LYS A 339 12.60 -1.25 -6.53
C LYS A 339 11.93 -0.26 -7.49
N ILE A 340 12.72 0.60 -8.14
CA ILE A 340 12.20 1.58 -9.11
C ILE A 340 11.67 0.87 -10.36
N VAL A 341 12.39 -0.14 -10.88
CA VAL A 341 11.93 -0.95 -12.02
C VAL A 341 10.61 -1.64 -11.69
N ASN A 342 10.51 -2.29 -10.53
CA ASN A 342 9.27 -2.96 -10.11
C ASN A 342 8.10 -1.97 -10.00
N LEU A 343 8.32 -0.80 -9.41
CA LEU A 343 7.31 0.26 -9.36
C LEU A 343 6.86 0.68 -10.77
N HIS A 344 7.79 0.84 -11.69
CA HIS A 344 7.50 1.18 -13.08
C HIS A 344 6.68 0.08 -13.77
N GLN A 345 7.08 -1.17 -13.64
CA GLN A 345 6.35 -2.32 -14.19
C GLN A 345 4.92 -2.42 -13.60
N GLN A 346 4.76 -2.22 -12.30
CA GLN A 346 3.44 -2.22 -11.65
C GLN A 346 2.55 -1.07 -12.13
N CYS A 347 3.13 0.11 -12.42
CA CYS A 347 2.39 1.23 -13.01
C CYS A 347 1.93 0.94 -14.44
N ILE A 348 2.79 0.31 -15.27
CA ILE A 348 2.40 -0.12 -16.63
C ILE A 348 1.27 -1.15 -16.53
N GLU A 349 1.41 -2.14 -15.66
CA GLU A 349 0.38 -3.16 -15.44
C GLU A 349 -0.95 -2.56 -15.02
N SER A 350 -0.94 -1.60 -14.11
CA SER A 350 -2.14 -0.86 -13.72
C SER A 350 -2.83 -0.18 -14.91
N THR A 351 -2.04 0.29 -15.89
CA THR A 351 -2.59 0.88 -17.12
C THR A 351 -3.25 -0.17 -18.02
N VAL A 352 -2.61 -1.33 -18.18
CA VAL A 352 -3.19 -2.46 -18.93
C VAL A 352 -4.53 -2.88 -18.30
N LEU A 353 -4.56 -3.05 -16.98
CA LEU A 353 -5.78 -3.43 -16.27
C LEU A 353 -6.90 -2.41 -16.42
N ARG A 354 -6.61 -1.10 -16.41
CA ARG A 354 -7.60 -0.04 -16.72
C ARG A 354 -8.17 -0.17 -18.12
N THR A 355 -7.31 -0.38 -19.12
CA THR A 355 -7.74 -0.59 -20.50
C THR A 355 -8.66 -1.80 -20.62
N MET A 356 -8.31 -2.90 -19.96
CA MET A 356 -9.13 -4.11 -19.99
C MET A 356 -10.54 -3.91 -19.41
N VAL A 357 -10.69 -3.25 -18.26
CA VAL A 357 -12.00 -2.96 -17.69
C VAL A 357 -12.86 -2.14 -18.65
N ASN A 358 -12.27 -1.21 -19.38
CA ASN A 358 -13.00 -0.31 -20.26
C ASN A 358 -13.31 -0.93 -21.64
N GLU A 359 -12.45 -1.81 -22.17
CA GLU A 359 -12.54 -2.34 -23.54
C GLU A 359 -13.00 -3.80 -23.60
N THR A 360 -12.62 -4.61 -22.61
CA THR A 360 -12.90 -6.06 -22.57
C THR A 360 -13.22 -6.53 -21.13
N PRO A 361 -14.30 -6.01 -20.51
CA PRO A 361 -14.59 -6.27 -19.09
C PRO A 361 -14.88 -7.75 -18.78
N ASP A 362 -15.27 -8.54 -19.79
CA ASP A 362 -15.55 -9.98 -19.73
C ASP A 362 -14.29 -10.86 -19.81
N LYS A 363 -13.09 -10.29 -19.99
CA LYS A 363 -11.85 -11.05 -20.22
C LYS A 363 -10.81 -10.89 -19.12
N THR A 364 -11.12 -10.21 -18.03
CA THR A 364 -10.14 -9.90 -16.99
C THR A 364 -9.69 -11.13 -16.21
N LEU A 365 -10.59 -12.07 -15.92
CA LEU A 365 -10.24 -13.33 -15.27
C LEU A 365 -9.33 -14.18 -16.18
N GLY A 366 -9.65 -14.25 -17.49
CA GLY A 366 -8.83 -14.91 -18.50
C GLY A 366 -7.43 -14.29 -18.60
N TYR A 367 -7.34 -12.97 -18.50
CA TYR A 367 -6.05 -12.27 -18.47
C TYR A 367 -5.19 -12.68 -17.27
N PHE A 368 -5.76 -12.68 -16.05
CA PHE A 368 -5.03 -13.20 -14.88
C PHE A 368 -4.67 -14.68 -15.03
N GLY A 369 -5.57 -15.48 -15.63
CA GLY A 369 -5.35 -16.90 -15.88
C GLY A 369 -4.27 -17.21 -16.93
N SER A 370 -3.98 -16.27 -17.83
CA SER A 370 -2.89 -16.41 -18.81
C SER A 370 -1.49 -16.23 -18.21
N LYS A 371 -1.39 -15.72 -16.97
CA LYS A 371 -0.12 -15.49 -16.27
C LYS A 371 0.37 -16.78 -15.62
N SER A 372 1.47 -17.34 -16.10
CA SER A 372 1.95 -18.68 -15.70
C SER A 372 2.32 -18.81 -14.21
N ASN A 373 2.61 -17.71 -13.52
CA ASN A 373 2.90 -17.70 -12.08
C ASN A 373 1.67 -17.38 -11.21
N VAL A 374 0.46 -17.23 -11.78
CA VAL A 374 -0.79 -17.12 -11.02
C VAL A 374 -1.34 -18.53 -10.78
N LEU A 375 -1.51 -18.88 -9.51
CA LEU A 375 -1.96 -20.22 -9.14
C LEU A 375 -3.47 -20.38 -9.32
N PRO A 376 -3.96 -21.61 -9.61
CA PRO A 376 -5.41 -21.87 -9.72
C PRO A 376 -6.20 -21.47 -8.47
N VAL A 377 -5.62 -21.61 -7.28
CA VAL A 377 -6.24 -21.19 -6.01
C VAL A 377 -6.41 -19.66 -5.95
N ASP A 378 -5.46 -18.92 -6.49
CA ASP A 378 -5.52 -17.46 -6.53
C ASP A 378 -6.58 -16.99 -7.55
N LEU A 379 -6.73 -17.67 -8.70
CA LEU A 379 -7.79 -17.39 -9.69
C LEU A 379 -9.19 -17.59 -9.12
N LYS A 380 -9.40 -18.62 -8.30
CA LYS A 380 -10.69 -18.83 -7.61
C LYS A 380 -11.06 -17.66 -6.69
N LEU A 381 -10.08 -16.99 -6.10
CA LEU A 381 -10.32 -15.83 -5.26
C LEU A 381 -10.70 -14.59 -6.08
N LEU A 382 -10.35 -14.53 -7.36
CA LEU A 382 -10.67 -13.41 -8.25
C LEU A 382 -12.06 -13.55 -8.89
N SER A 383 -12.51 -14.77 -9.14
CA SER A 383 -13.77 -15.03 -9.86
C SER A 383 -14.99 -14.54 -9.07
N ARG A 384 -15.86 -13.76 -9.72
CA ARG A 384 -17.15 -13.32 -9.17
C ARG A 384 -18.15 -14.47 -9.02
N SER A 385 -18.08 -15.47 -9.87
CA SER A 385 -19.01 -16.61 -9.86
C SER A 385 -18.92 -17.52 -8.63
N THR A 386 -17.88 -17.34 -7.80
CA THR A 386 -17.62 -18.15 -6.58
C THR A 386 -17.98 -17.43 -5.28
N ARG A 387 -18.65 -16.25 -5.36
CA ARG A 387 -18.98 -15.41 -4.18
C ARG A 387 -20.48 -15.23 -3.97
#